data_95b226b066c3797521283ff77957b797
#
_entry.id   95b226b066c3797521283ff77957b797
#
_cell.length_a   1.000
_cell.length_b   1.000
_cell.length_c   1.000
_cell.angle_alpha   90.00
_cell.angle_beta   90.00
_cell.angle_gamma   90.00
#
_symmetry.space_group_name_H-M   'P 1'
#
loop_
_entity.id
_entity.type
_entity.pdbx_description
1 polymer ?
#
loop_
_entity_poly.entity_id
_entity_poly.type
_entity_poly.pdbx_seq_one_letter_code
_entity_poly.pdbx_strand_id
1 'polypeptide(L)'
;GPHLYEYLKEFHDDVLSKYDCFTVGEGPLITPEKVLRFVTEDDTQVLKTMFSFDHLEADCFMTDWMKTPFNLKKMKKCYQKWYDAMNGKGWHTLYLENHDHPRIVDRYGSLKYRVESAKMLATMCYLQKGTPFIYQGQEIGMTNIELHSIDEFKDMITFNNQKMFNKLGIKGEKFIKMANRGS
;
A
#
# COMPACT_ATOMS: atom_id res chain seq x y z
N GLY A 1 -19.33 -2.75 -3.23
CA GLY A 1 -20.77 -2.75 -3.54
C GLY A 1 -21.61 -2.51 -2.29
N PRO A 2 -22.88 -2.16 -2.41
CA PRO A 2 -23.72 -1.81 -1.27
C PRO A 2 -23.91 -2.96 -0.26
N HIS A 3 -23.83 -4.20 -0.70
CA HIS A 3 -24.02 -5.40 0.11
C HIS A 3 -22.71 -6.08 0.56
N LEU A 4 -21.55 -5.43 0.38
CA LEU A 4 -20.26 -6.04 0.72
C LEU A 4 -20.17 -6.46 2.19
N TYR A 5 -20.64 -5.59 3.10
CA TYR A 5 -20.62 -5.90 4.52
C TYR A 5 -21.50 -7.11 4.86
N GLU A 6 -22.69 -7.18 4.28
CA GLU A 6 -23.64 -8.27 4.51
C GLU A 6 -23.06 -9.64 4.09
N TYR A 7 -22.43 -9.71 2.90
CA TYR A 7 -21.75 -10.92 2.45
C TYR A 7 -20.54 -11.29 3.30
N LEU A 8 -19.75 -10.32 3.72
CA LEU A 8 -18.63 -10.59 4.63
C LEU A 8 -19.12 -11.01 6.02
N LYS A 9 -20.23 -10.46 6.49
CA LYS A 9 -20.84 -10.85 7.77
C LYS A 9 -21.36 -12.29 7.70
N GLU A 10 -22.07 -12.66 6.65
CA GLU A 10 -22.50 -14.03 6.41
C GLU A 10 -21.31 -15.00 6.36
N PHE A 11 -20.28 -14.66 5.60
CA PHE A 11 -19.06 -15.47 5.52
C PHE A 11 -18.35 -15.57 6.89
N HIS A 12 -18.31 -14.48 7.64
CA HIS A 12 -17.74 -14.49 8.99
C HIS A 12 -18.54 -15.44 9.90
N ASP A 13 -19.88 -15.29 9.95
CA ASP A 13 -20.73 -16.04 10.85
C ASP A 13 -20.76 -17.55 10.50
N ASP A 14 -20.83 -17.86 9.21
CA ASP A 14 -20.94 -19.23 8.74
C ASP A 14 -19.61 -20.00 8.70
N VAL A 15 -18.48 -19.28 8.53
CA VAL A 15 -17.18 -19.92 8.33
C VAL A 15 -16.14 -19.41 9.31
N LEU A 16 -15.75 -18.12 9.24
CA LEU A 16 -14.55 -17.62 9.93
C LEU A 16 -14.66 -17.72 11.46
N SER A 17 -15.83 -17.48 12.03
CA SER A 17 -16.07 -17.54 13.48
C SER A 17 -15.84 -18.94 14.08
N LYS A 18 -15.80 -19.98 13.25
CA LYS A 18 -15.57 -21.37 13.67
C LYS A 18 -14.10 -21.75 13.75
N TYR A 19 -13.20 -20.85 13.35
CA TYR A 19 -11.76 -21.10 13.30
C TYR A 19 -10.98 -20.00 14.00
N ASP A 20 -9.90 -20.37 14.67
CA ASP A 20 -8.91 -19.40 15.17
C ASP A 20 -8.05 -18.91 13.98
N CYS A 21 -8.54 -17.88 13.30
CA CYS A 21 -7.91 -17.34 12.10
C CYS A 21 -7.74 -15.81 12.20
N PHE A 22 -6.67 -15.30 11.60
CA PHE A 22 -6.42 -13.88 11.43
C PHE A 22 -6.81 -13.45 10.01
N THR A 23 -7.81 -12.59 9.91
CA THR A 23 -8.36 -12.14 8.62
C THR A 23 -7.90 -10.74 8.28
N VAL A 24 -7.50 -10.54 7.02
CA VAL A 24 -7.04 -9.25 6.51
C VAL A 24 -7.79 -8.92 5.24
N GLY A 25 -8.44 -7.75 5.21
CA GLY A 25 -9.07 -7.23 3.99
C GLY A 25 -8.13 -6.33 3.21
N GLU A 26 -8.42 -6.14 1.93
CA GLU A 26 -7.76 -5.15 1.09
C GLU A 26 -8.75 -4.07 0.67
N GLY A 27 -8.43 -2.81 0.99
CA GLY A 27 -9.33 -1.68 0.78
C GLY A 27 -8.66 -0.52 0.05
N PRO A 28 -8.44 -0.61 -1.28
CA PRO A 28 -7.96 0.54 -2.03
C PRO A 28 -8.97 1.69 -1.96
N LEU A 29 -8.48 2.92 -1.74
CA LEU A 29 -9.28 4.15 -1.64
C LEU A 29 -10.36 4.14 -0.53
N ILE A 30 -10.25 3.25 0.45
CA ILE A 30 -11.16 3.21 1.59
C ILE A 30 -10.75 4.25 2.65
N THR A 31 -11.73 4.86 3.29
CA THR A 31 -11.46 5.79 4.40
C THR A 31 -11.45 5.06 5.75
N PRO A 32 -10.78 5.60 6.79
CA PRO A 32 -10.77 4.98 8.12
C PRO A 32 -12.18 4.71 8.68
N GLU A 33 -13.11 5.63 8.48
CA GLU A 33 -14.50 5.49 8.96
C GLU A 33 -15.23 4.32 8.30
N LYS A 34 -14.92 4.07 7.02
CA LYS A 34 -15.47 2.91 6.30
C LYS A 34 -14.82 1.60 6.72
N VAL A 35 -13.51 1.63 7.00
CA VAL A 35 -12.79 0.43 7.50
C VAL A 35 -13.32 0.02 8.86
N LEU A 36 -13.59 0.95 9.76
CA LEU A 36 -14.14 0.66 11.09
C LEU A 36 -15.42 -0.19 11.04
N ARG A 37 -16.24 -0.03 10.00
CA ARG A 37 -17.43 -0.87 9.81
C ARG A 37 -17.11 -2.39 9.74
N PHE A 38 -15.89 -2.75 9.35
CA PHE A 38 -15.48 -4.15 9.17
C PHE A 38 -14.60 -4.65 10.32
N VAL A 39 -13.84 -3.75 10.97
CA VAL A 39 -12.75 -4.12 11.89
C VAL A 39 -12.96 -3.64 13.33
N THR A 40 -14.08 -2.98 13.65
CA THR A 40 -14.36 -2.57 15.03
C THR A 40 -14.41 -3.81 15.92
N GLU A 41 -13.70 -3.73 17.06
CA GLU A 41 -13.55 -4.84 18.01
C GLU A 41 -14.80 -5.01 18.87
N ASP A 42 -15.91 -5.40 18.24
CA ASP A 42 -17.21 -5.70 18.86
C ASP A 42 -17.91 -6.85 18.10
N ASP A 43 -19.15 -7.14 18.47
CA ASP A 43 -19.97 -8.22 17.87
C ASP A 43 -20.28 -7.99 16.37
N THR A 44 -19.95 -6.85 15.82
CA THR A 44 -20.12 -6.52 14.40
C THR A 44 -18.85 -6.75 13.57
N GLN A 45 -17.73 -7.12 14.21
CA GLN A 45 -16.46 -7.36 13.54
C GLN A 45 -16.58 -8.51 12.52
N VAL A 46 -16.18 -8.26 11.30
CA VAL A 46 -16.14 -9.28 10.22
C VAL A 46 -14.73 -9.57 9.73
N LEU A 47 -13.79 -8.65 9.94
CA LEU A 47 -12.36 -8.80 9.63
C LEU A 47 -11.54 -8.33 10.82
N LYS A 48 -10.37 -8.94 11.04
CA LYS A 48 -9.46 -8.52 12.10
C LYS A 48 -8.75 -7.21 11.79
N THR A 49 -8.39 -7.00 10.54
CA THR A 49 -7.75 -5.76 10.06
C THR A 49 -7.94 -5.58 8.55
N MET A 50 -7.51 -4.44 8.03
CA MET A 50 -7.63 -4.11 6.61
C MET A 50 -6.47 -3.25 6.14
N PHE A 51 -5.93 -3.56 4.94
CA PHE A 51 -4.93 -2.73 4.29
C PHE A 51 -5.53 -1.42 3.79
N SER A 52 -4.82 -0.33 4.06
CA SER A 52 -5.04 0.98 3.44
C SER A 52 -3.85 1.36 2.56
N PHE A 53 -4.05 2.26 1.61
CA PHE A 53 -3.04 2.62 0.61
C PHE A 53 -2.63 4.10 0.66
N ASP A 54 -3.26 4.91 1.48
CA ASP A 54 -3.07 6.38 1.54
C ASP A 54 -1.61 6.80 1.77
N HIS A 55 -0.84 6.02 2.55
CA HIS A 55 0.56 6.32 2.84
C HIS A 55 1.46 6.19 1.60
N LEU A 56 1.04 5.39 0.62
CA LEU A 56 1.72 5.25 -0.67
C LEU A 56 1.48 6.43 -1.61
N GLU A 57 0.61 7.36 -1.25
CA GLU A 57 0.37 8.57 -2.03
C GLU A 57 1.29 9.74 -1.67
N ALA A 58 2.23 9.58 -0.74
CA ALA A 58 3.07 10.67 -0.25
C ALA A 58 4.02 11.28 -1.30
N ASP A 59 4.21 10.61 -2.43
CA ASP A 59 5.03 11.03 -3.57
C ASP A 59 4.27 11.07 -4.90
N CYS A 60 2.94 11.11 -4.88
CA CYS A 60 2.12 11.00 -6.08
C CYS A 60 1.20 12.22 -6.26
N PHE A 61 0.92 12.52 -7.53
CA PHE A 61 -0.12 13.45 -7.94
C PHE A 61 -1.10 12.74 -8.88
N MET A 62 -2.35 12.64 -8.50
CA MET A 62 -3.46 11.95 -9.18
C MET A 62 -3.31 10.44 -9.34
N THR A 63 -2.15 9.93 -9.71
CA THR A 63 -1.88 8.49 -9.87
C THR A 63 -0.48 8.14 -9.39
N ASP A 64 -0.25 6.86 -9.06
CA ASP A 64 1.06 6.34 -8.67
C ASP A 64 2.14 6.51 -9.74
N TRP A 65 1.74 6.71 -10.99
CA TRP A 65 2.64 6.92 -12.13
C TRP A 65 3.10 8.37 -12.28
N MET A 66 2.38 9.32 -11.68
CA MET A 66 2.73 10.75 -11.68
C MET A 66 3.48 11.11 -10.41
N LYS A 67 4.75 10.73 -10.35
CA LYS A 67 5.60 10.94 -9.18
C LYS A 67 5.93 12.41 -8.92
N THR A 68 5.87 12.79 -7.66
CA THR A 68 6.31 14.07 -7.12
C THR A 68 7.41 13.84 -6.07
N PRO A 69 8.12 14.89 -5.63
CA PRO A 69 9.00 14.74 -4.47
C PRO A 69 8.23 14.24 -3.24
N PHE A 70 8.88 13.35 -2.45
CA PHE A 70 8.31 12.82 -1.22
C PHE A 70 7.84 13.92 -0.27
N ASN A 71 6.61 13.81 0.20
CA ASN A 71 6.00 14.79 1.10
C ASN A 71 5.82 14.22 2.51
N LEU A 72 6.79 14.49 3.38
CA LEU A 72 6.77 14.03 4.77
C LEU A 72 5.53 14.53 5.55
N LYS A 73 5.04 15.74 5.26
CA LYS A 73 3.84 16.27 5.94
C LYS A 73 2.59 15.47 5.54
N LYS A 74 2.48 15.08 4.27
CA LYS A 74 1.39 14.23 3.77
C LYS A 74 1.45 12.85 4.44
N MET A 75 2.63 12.24 4.51
CA MET A 75 2.86 10.97 5.19
C MET A 75 2.48 11.02 6.68
N LYS A 76 2.95 12.01 7.42
CA LYS A 76 2.62 12.17 8.85
C LYS A 76 1.12 12.36 9.08
N LYS A 77 0.44 13.17 8.24
CA LYS A 77 -1.01 13.35 8.31
C LYS A 77 -1.75 12.05 8.04
N CYS A 78 -1.27 11.24 7.10
CA CYS A 78 -1.85 9.95 6.80
C CYS A 78 -1.79 9.03 8.03
N TYR A 79 -0.62 8.84 8.60
CA TYR A 79 -0.46 8.00 9.80
C TYR A 79 -1.29 8.52 10.99
N GLN A 80 -1.31 9.83 11.23
CA GLN A 80 -2.12 10.41 12.29
C GLN A 80 -3.61 10.14 12.09
N LYS A 81 -4.12 10.33 10.86
CA LYS A 81 -5.52 10.06 10.50
C LYS A 81 -5.92 8.61 10.82
N TRP A 82 -5.07 7.65 10.44
CA TRP A 82 -5.34 6.23 10.70
C TRP A 82 -5.21 5.88 12.18
N TYR A 83 -4.20 6.41 12.87
CA TYR A 83 -4.04 6.23 14.31
C TYR A 83 -5.26 6.73 15.08
N ASP A 84 -5.69 7.98 14.83
CA ASP A 84 -6.83 8.59 15.54
C ASP A 84 -8.13 7.82 15.30
N ALA A 85 -8.34 7.33 14.07
CA ALA A 85 -9.54 6.57 13.75
C ALA A 85 -9.56 5.19 14.41
N MET A 86 -8.44 4.47 14.40
CA MET A 86 -8.34 3.09 14.88
C MET A 86 -8.14 2.99 16.38
N ASN A 87 -7.62 4.03 17.05
CA ASN A 87 -7.23 3.95 18.44
C ASN A 87 -8.43 3.65 19.36
N GLY A 88 -8.38 2.49 20.03
CA GLY A 88 -9.45 2.01 20.92
C GLY A 88 -10.72 1.52 20.21
N LYS A 89 -10.68 1.32 18.89
CA LYS A 89 -11.85 0.87 18.11
C LYS A 89 -11.54 -0.32 17.22
N GLY A 90 -10.33 -0.41 16.69
CA GLY A 90 -9.93 -1.45 15.78
C GLY A 90 -8.41 -1.52 15.65
N TRP A 91 -7.93 -2.42 14.78
CA TRP A 91 -6.51 -2.69 14.61
C TRP A 91 -6.06 -2.42 13.18
N HIS A 92 -4.93 -1.71 13.02
CA HIS A 92 -4.42 -1.28 11.73
C HIS A 92 -3.29 -2.17 11.20
N THR A 93 -3.18 -2.28 9.88
CA THR A 93 -2.01 -2.88 9.21
C THR A 93 -0.92 -1.83 9.02
N LEU A 94 0.33 -2.24 9.18
CA LEU A 94 1.51 -1.40 8.96
C LEU A 94 2.37 -2.05 7.88
N TYR A 95 2.52 -1.41 6.73
CA TYR A 95 3.37 -1.90 5.65
C TYR A 95 3.92 -0.72 4.83
N LEU A 96 4.94 -0.97 4.02
CA LEU A 96 5.57 0.05 3.19
C LEU A 96 5.61 -0.34 1.71
N GLU A 97 5.66 -1.62 1.42
CA GLU A 97 5.74 -2.16 0.06
C GLU A 97 5.03 -3.51 -0.03
N ASN A 98 4.65 -3.91 -1.22
CA ASN A 98 4.05 -5.20 -1.54
C ASN A 98 4.38 -5.59 -2.99
N HIS A 99 3.74 -6.65 -3.49
CA HIS A 99 3.94 -7.12 -4.87
C HIS A 99 3.39 -6.18 -5.96
N ASP A 100 2.55 -5.22 -5.60
CA ASP A 100 1.93 -4.27 -6.53
C ASP A 100 2.63 -2.90 -6.55
N HIS A 101 3.60 -2.66 -5.65
CA HIS A 101 4.24 -1.37 -5.47
C HIS A 101 5.77 -1.46 -5.49
N PRO A 102 6.46 -0.41 -5.96
CA PRO A 102 7.92 -0.36 -5.95
C PRO A 102 8.51 -0.52 -4.55
N ARG A 103 9.75 -1.02 -4.49
CA ARG A 103 10.51 -1.13 -3.26
C ARG A 103 10.64 0.22 -2.57
N ILE A 104 10.37 0.24 -1.27
CA ILE A 104 10.24 1.50 -0.53
C ILE A 104 11.55 2.28 -0.43
N VAL A 105 12.70 1.60 -0.44
CA VAL A 105 14.01 2.26 -0.43
C VAL A 105 14.24 3.07 -1.70
N ASP A 106 13.82 2.56 -2.86
CA ASP A 106 13.86 3.30 -4.13
C ASP A 106 12.88 4.46 -4.15
N ARG A 107 11.74 4.27 -3.50
CA ARG A 107 10.63 5.23 -3.57
C ARG A 107 10.80 6.39 -2.59
N TYR A 108 11.08 6.12 -1.32
CA TYR A 108 11.14 7.11 -0.24
C TYR A 108 12.51 7.26 0.40
N GLY A 109 13.45 6.38 0.07
CA GLY A 109 14.80 6.36 0.61
C GLY A 109 15.85 6.98 -0.30
N SER A 110 17.07 6.56 -0.07
CA SER A 110 18.24 6.92 -0.88
C SER A 110 19.07 5.69 -1.17
N LEU A 111 19.28 5.37 -2.44
CA LEU A 111 20.11 4.24 -2.84
C LEU A 111 21.57 4.39 -2.37
N LYS A 112 22.08 5.64 -2.30
CA LYS A 112 23.40 5.95 -1.76
C LYS A 112 23.53 5.55 -0.27
N TYR A 113 22.46 5.68 0.48
CA TYR A 113 22.37 5.35 1.91
C TYR A 113 21.31 4.27 2.12
N ARG A 114 21.39 3.18 1.34
CA ARG A 114 20.38 2.12 1.27
C ARG A 114 20.07 1.51 2.64
N VAL A 115 21.10 1.14 3.38
CA VAL A 115 20.95 0.46 4.69
C VAL A 115 20.30 1.40 5.72
N GLU A 116 20.79 2.63 5.81
CA GLU A 116 20.27 3.65 6.72
C GLU A 116 18.84 4.03 6.35
N SER A 117 18.54 4.15 5.05
CA SER A 117 17.18 4.41 4.55
C SER A 117 16.23 3.27 4.90
N ALA A 118 16.62 2.02 4.67
CA ALA A 118 15.81 0.85 5.01
C ALA A 118 15.49 0.80 6.50
N LYS A 119 16.50 1.00 7.35
CA LYS A 119 16.32 1.04 8.82
C LYS A 119 15.40 2.18 9.26
N MET A 120 15.59 3.39 8.72
CA MET A 120 14.77 4.55 9.04
C MET A 120 13.31 4.33 8.64
N LEU A 121 13.06 3.82 7.42
CA LEU A 121 11.73 3.55 6.92
C LEU A 121 11.01 2.45 7.74
N ALA A 122 11.73 1.37 8.06
CA ALA A 122 11.22 0.31 8.94
C ALA A 122 10.86 0.85 10.33
N THR A 123 11.74 1.66 10.93
CA THR A 123 11.51 2.31 12.23
C THR A 123 10.28 3.20 12.19
N MET A 124 10.15 4.04 11.16
CA MET A 124 9.00 4.94 10.98
C MET A 124 7.68 4.18 10.91
N CYS A 125 7.64 3.06 10.19
CA CYS A 125 6.43 2.29 9.96
C CYS A 125 6.12 1.37 11.14
N TYR A 126 7.07 0.53 11.53
CA TYR A 126 6.77 -0.62 12.38
C TYR A 126 6.76 -0.32 13.89
N LEU A 127 7.21 0.86 14.32
CA LEU A 127 7.07 1.30 15.71
C LEU A 127 5.75 2.01 16.01
N GLN A 128 4.80 1.98 15.09
CA GLN A 128 3.45 2.50 15.29
C GLN A 128 2.52 1.41 15.85
N LYS A 129 1.33 1.81 16.29
CA LYS A 129 0.31 0.87 16.76
C LYS A 129 -0.33 0.14 15.56
N GLY A 130 -0.16 -1.17 15.46
CA GLY A 130 -0.69 -2.00 14.39
C GLY A 130 0.13 -3.29 14.19
N THR A 131 -0.28 -4.11 13.24
CA THR A 131 0.44 -5.32 12.85
C THR A 131 1.37 -5.03 11.67
N PRO A 132 2.70 -5.19 11.82
CA PRO A 132 3.65 -5.07 10.71
C PRO A 132 3.48 -6.20 9.69
N PHE A 133 3.42 -5.83 8.42
CA PHE A 133 3.52 -6.74 7.28
C PHE A 133 4.80 -6.43 6.52
N ILE A 134 5.74 -7.35 6.54
CA ILE A 134 7.06 -7.20 5.93
C ILE A 134 7.06 -7.98 4.62
N TYR A 135 7.18 -7.26 3.50
CA TYR A 135 7.26 -7.90 2.19
C TYR A 135 8.63 -8.55 2.01
N GLN A 136 8.66 -9.75 1.42
CA GLN A 136 9.90 -10.50 1.18
C GLN A 136 10.97 -9.63 0.51
N GLY A 137 12.17 -9.60 1.08
CA GLY A 137 13.29 -8.77 0.64
C GLY A 137 13.35 -7.39 1.30
N GLN A 138 12.29 -6.92 1.93
CA GLN A 138 12.30 -5.64 2.64
C GLN A 138 13.23 -5.68 3.85
N GLU A 139 13.34 -6.83 4.53
CA GLU A 139 14.23 -7.08 5.68
C GLU A 139 15.72 -6.90 5.36
N ILE A 140 16.09 -7.05 4.10
CA ILE A 140 17.47 -6.81 3.61
C ILE A 140 17.59 -5.50 2.83
N GLY A 141 16.55 -4.68 2.78
CA GLY A 141 16.51 -3.44 2.02
C GLY A 141 16.67 -3.67 0.52
N MET A 142 15.93 -4.64 -0.03
CA MET A 142 15.94 -4.94 -1.47
C MET A 142 15.50 -3.71 -2.27
N THR A 143 16.11 -3.52 -3.44
CA THR A 143 15.83 -2.43 -4.36
C THR A 143 15.05 -2.93 -5.57
N ASN A 144 14.45 -2.02 -6.35
CA ASN A 144 13.78 -2.38 -7.59
C ASN A 144 14.75 -3.00 -8.59
N ILE A 145 14.23 -3.86 -9.44
CA ILE A 145 14.90 -4.24 -10.69
C ILE A 145 14.79 -3.07 -11.69
N GLU A 146 15.81 -2.80 -12.45
CA GLU A 146 15.76 -1.83 -13.55
C GLU A 146 15.50 -2.55 -14.87
N LEU A 147 14.37 -2.24 -15.50
CA LEU A 147 13.97 -2.76 -16.80
C LEU A 147 14.27 -1.71 -17.89
N HIS A 148 14.72 -2.16 -19.06
CA HIS A 148 15.22 -1.29 -20.13
C HIS A 148 14.31 -1.25 -21.35
N SER A 149 13.40 -2.22 -21.49
CA SER A 149 12.44 -2.29 -22.58
C SER A 149 11.05 -2.65 -22.09
N ILE A 150 10.02 -2.33 -22.90
CA ILE A 150 8.64 -2.67 -22.55
C ILE A 150 8.40 -4.18 -22.48
N ASP A 151 9.14 -4.96 -23.25
CA ASP A 151 8.96 -6.42 -23.32
C ASP A 151 9.44 -7.15 -22.05
N GLU A 152 10.22 -6.47 -21.22
CA GLU A 152 10.66 -6.99 -19.93
C GLU A 152 9.57 -6.87 -18.85
N PHE A 153 8.64 -5.92 -19.00
CA PHE A 153 7.47 -5.81 -18.10
C PHE A 153 6.47 -6.93 -18.39
N LYS A 154 5.87 -7.48 -17.34
CA LYS A 154 4.92 -8.61 -17.44
C LYS A 154 3.51 -8.29 -16.94
N ASP A 155 3.29 -7.05 -16.47
CA ASP A 155 2.02 -6.64 -15.90
C ASP A 155 1.13 -5.86 -16.90
N MET A 156 -0.18 -6.08 -16.77
CA MET A 156 -1.18 -5.44 -17.63
C MET A 156 -1.33 -3.94 -17.39
N ILE A 157 -1.00 -3.47 -16.18
CA ILE A 157 -1.11 -2.05 -15.82
C ILE A 157 -0.09 -1.26 -16.61
N THR A 158 1.14 -1.74 -16.71
CA THR A 158 2.19 -1.11 -17.52
C THR A 158 1.80 -1.01 -18.99
N PHE A 159 1.25 -2.07 -19.58
CA PHE A 159 0.79 -2.03 -20.99
C PHE A 159 -0.38 -1.08 -21.21
N ASN A 160 -1.33 -1.02 -20.30
CA ASN A 160 -2.46 -0.11 -20.37
C ASN A 160 -2.00 1.35 -20.23
N ASN A 161 -1.12 1.61 -19.26
CA ASN A 161 -0.54 2.93 -19.06
C ASN A 161 0.31 3.35 -20.25
N GLN A 162 1.08 2.46 -20.88
CA GLN A 162 1.82 2.76 -22.10
C GLN A 162 0.91 3.33 -23.20
N LYS A 163 -0.25 2.68 -23.43
CA LYS A 163 -1.22 3.15 -24.42
C LYS A 163 -1.74 4.55 -24.11
N MET A 164 -2.03 4.81 -22.83
CA MET A 164 -2.51 6.10 -22.35
C MET A 164 -1.43 7.18 -22.48
N PHE A 165 -0.23 6.92 -21.96
CA PHE A 165 0.86 7.90 -21.96
C PHE A 165 1.44 8.16 -23.35
N ASN A 166 1.38 7.18 -24.26
CA ASN A 166 1.72 7.38 -25.68
C ASN A 166 0.83 8.44 -26.34
N LYS A 167 -0.46 8.49 -25.99
CA LYS A 167 -1.39 9.56 -26.48
C LYS A 167 -1.01 10.94 -25.94
N LEU A 168 -0.37 11.01 -24.77
CA LEU A 168 0.13 12.23 -24.16
C LEU A 168 1.56 12.60 -24.60
N GLY A 169 2.14 11.86 -25.56
CA GLY A 169 3.48 12.11 -26.08
C GLY A 169 4.63 11.55 -25.25
N ILE A 170 4.34 10.79 -24.19
CA ILE A 170 5.34 10.14 -23.35
C ILE A 170 5.60 8.73 -23.90
N LYS A 171 6.74 8.55 -24.58
CA LYS A 171 7.09 7.33 -25.32
C LYS A 171 8.53 6.89 -25.07
N GLY A 172 8.84 5.65 -25.46
CA GLY A 172 10.20 5.12 -25.46
C GLY A 172 10.85 5.20 -24.09
N GLU A 173 12.09 5.64 -24.04
CA GLU A 173 12.89 5.70 -22.80
C GLU A 173 12.23 6.53 -21.67
N LYS A 174 11.50 7.61 -22.04
CA LYS A 174 10.77 8.41 -21.02
C LYS A 174 9.68 7.58 -20.35
N PHE A 175 8.96 6.76 -21.11
CA PHE A 175 7.95 5.88 -20.55
C PHE A 175 8.59 4.78 -19.68
N ILE A 176 9.68 4.15 -20.15
CA ILE A 176 10.39 3.11 -19.39
C ILE A 176 10.88 3.63 -18.02
N LYS A 177 11.49 4.82 -18.02
CA LYS A 177 11.90 5.47 -16.74
C LYS A 177 10.72 5.74 -15.81
N MET A 178 9.56 6.07 -16.35
CA MET A 178 8.36 6.28 -15.55
C MET A 178 7.79 4.94 -15.04
N ALA A 179 7.76 3.92 -15.89
CA ALA A 179 7.31 2.58 -15.52
C ALA A 179 8.16 1.97 -14.40
N ASN A 180 9.48 2.02 -14.49
CA ASN A 180 10.40 1.56 -13.41
C ASN A 180 10.18 2.27 -12.05
N ARG A 181 9.49 3.40 -12.03
CA ARG A 181 9.17 4.14 -10.80
C ARG A 181 7.73 3.96 -10.34
N GLY A 182 6.89 3.44 -11.17
CA GLY A 182 5.43 3.34 -10.94
C GLY A 182 4.92 1.91 -10.76
N SER A 183 5.70 0.92 -11.20
CA SER A 183 5.34 -0.50 -11.09
C SER A 183 6.32 -1.28 -10.24
#